data_4f7ecb304c86a194bfd90015d07d8544
#
_entry.id   4f7ecb304c86a194bfd90015d07d8544
#
_cell.length_a   1.000
_cell.length_b   1.000
_cell.length_c   1.000
_cell.angle_alpha   90.00
_cell.angle_beta   90.00
_cell.angle_gamma   90.00
#
_symmetry.space_group_name_H-M   'P 1'
#
loop_
_entity.id
_entity.type
_entity.pdbx_description
1 polymer ?
#
loop_
_entity_poly.entity_id
_entity_poly.type
_entity_poly.pdbx_seq_one_letter_code
_entity_poly.pdbx_strand_id
1 'polypeptide(L)'
;MVHVLIEENYSSNNRIKTIFDGMNSVLKKKRLSLEVFKSLDEIKDRPRVVILICASLKWTMDAIKALNARGIHPLVFGFQYLDTMYQYSCINLTYTKTTYLLTGYLLSENAGETAVIGYNSDSLPDRLKLAGAKHAAERYGVPVKVFKNNGDVIACIKDFAENCENVKNVVCLNDPFAIIMRNCYPELLQNKRVCSCIGMKISEYMESPYPTGITSYYKAGVQIAELYLFLMRLDEICSTALTLEMDIVPGKRYSGDFPLIDSSYSQSGVDFYGDKTVAEVERLNQTLLMLDEIDEQILHDIMAGDSYETIADNRHLSLNTVKYRVHAMVKNADVSGRKDLMALIEKYNLII
;
A
#
# COMPACT_ATOMS: atom_id res chain seq x y z
N MET A 1 2.31 -12.11 -25.94
CA MET A 1 1.44 -11.94 -24.78
C MET A 1 2.29 -12.00 -23.52
N VAL A 2 1.96 -11.25 -22.45
CA VAL A 2 2.69 -11.24 -21.18
C VAL A 2 1.75 -11.82 -20.11
N HIS A 3 2.14 -12.94 -19.51
CA HIS A 3 1.33 -13.66 -18.55
C HIS A 3 1.52 -13.10 -17.14
N VAL A 4 0.42 -12.76 -16.48
CA VAL A 4 0.39 -12.26 -15.12
C VAL A 4 -0.52 -13.16 -14.28
N LEU A 5 0.03 -13.78 -13.26
CA LEU A 5 -0.71 -14.56 -12.27
C LEU A 5 -0.91 -13.75 -11.01
N ILE A 6 -2.16 -13.56 -10.60
CA ILE A 6 -2.51 -12.75 -9.44
C ILE A 6 -3.11 -13.65 -8.36
N GLU A 7 -2.66 -13.46 -7.12
CA GLU A 7 -3.32 -14.06 -5.96
C GLU A 7 -4.76 -13.55 -5.83
N GLU A 8 -5.72 -14.45 -5.72
CA GLU A 8 -7.16 -14.13 -5.84
C GLU A 8 -7.60 -13.04 -4.85
N ASN A 9 -7.23 -13.17 -3.59
CA ASN A 9 -7.57 -12.20 -2.54
C ASN A 9 -6.93 -10.81 -2.76
N TYR A 10 -5.92 -10.72 -3.62
CA TYR A 10 -5.24 -9.47 -3.94
C TYR A 10 -5.76 -8.82 -5.22
N SER A 11 -6.54 -9.56 -6.03
CA SER A 11 -7.01 -9.14 -7.36
C SER A 11 -7.96 -7.94 -7.34
N SER A 12 -8.68 -7.72 -6.24
CA SER A 12 -9.61 -6.59 -6.06
C SER A 12 -8.93 -5.28 -5.63
N ASN A 13 -7.61 -5.29 -5.39
CA ASN A 13 -6.89 -4.12 -4.93
C ASN A 13 -6.68 -3.12 -6.08
N ASN A 14 -7.16 -1.89 -5.91
CA ASN A 14 -7.05 -0.83 -6.92
C ASN A 14 -5.59 -0.45 -7.29
N ARG A 15 -4.61 -0.75 -6.43
CA ARG A 15 -3.18 -0.57 -6.73
C ARG A 15 -2.74 -1.42 -7.92
N ILE A 16 -3.37 -2.58 -8.14
CA ILE A 16 -3.10 -3.45 -9.28
C ILE A 16 -3.43 -2.76 -10.61
N LYS A 17 -4.51 -2.01 -10.68
CA LYS A 17 -4.85 -1.22 -11.87
C LYS A 17 -3.71 -0.23 -12.19
N THR A 18 -3.21 0.48 -11.20
CA THR A 18 -2.09 1.43 -11.37
C THR A 18 -0.80 0.72 -11.80
N ILE A 19 -0.51 -0.47 -11.27
CA ILE A 19 0.61 -1.31 -11.73
C ILE A 19 0.40 -1.68 -13.20
N PHE A 20 -0.79 -2.14 -13.59
CA PHE A 20 -1.08 -2.50 -14.98
C PHE A 20 -1.00 -1.31 -15.93
N ASP A 21 -1.42 -0.12 -15.52
CA ASP A 21 -1.27 1.09 -16.31
C ASP A 21 0.21 1.39 -16.57
N GLY A 22 1.07 1.25 -15.56
CA GLY A 22 2.51 1.36 -15.69
C GLY A 22 3.09 0.30 -16.62
N MET A 23 2.73 -0.98 -16.46
CA MET A 23 3.16 -2.05 -17.34
C MET A 23 2.73 -1.81 -18.79
N ASN A 24 1.47 -1.45 -19.01
CA ASN A 24 0.92 -1.19 -20.32
C ASN A 24 1.60 -0.01 -21.03
N SER A 25 2.07 1.01 -20.31
CA SER A 25 2.79 2.15 -20.89
C SER A 25 4.09 1.75 -21.58
N VAL A 26 4.72 0.65 -21.13
CA VAL A 26 5.93 0.06 -21.70
C VAL A 26 5.57 -0.98 -22.75
N LEU A 27 4.70 -1.93 -22.43
CA LEU A 27 4.41 -3.10 -23.26
C LEU A 27 3.72 -2.74 -24.58
N LYS A 28 2.83 -1.73 -24.58
CA LYS A 28 2.18 -1.24 -25.81
C LYS A 28 3.19 -0.77 -26.87
N LYS A 29 4.30 -0.12 -26.45
CA LYS A 29 5.38 0.28 -27.35
C LYS A 29 6.08 -0.91 -28.04
N LYS A 30 5.96 -2.09 -27.43
CA LYS A 30 6.49 -3.36 -27.97
C LYS A 30 5.40 -4.24 -28.62
N ARG A 31 4.18 -3.71 -28.76
CA ARG A 31 3.00 -4.44 -29.29
C ARG A 31 2.69 -5.71 -28.48
N LEU A 32 2.94 -5.67 -27.18
CA LEU A 32 2.61 -6.72 -26.22
C LEU A 32 1.38 -6.32 -25.40
N SER A 33 0.56 -7.31 -25.07
CA SER A 33 -0.61 -7.17 -24.20
C SER A 33 -0.47 -8.04 -22.96
N LEU A 34 -1.12 -7.64 -21.86
CA LEU A 34 -1.22 -8.43 -20.63
C LEU A 34 -2.35 -9.46 -20.76
N GLU A 35 -2.10 -10.64 -20.25
CA GLU A 35 -3.10 -11.67 -19.98
C GLU A 35 -3.03 -12.06 -18.51
N VAL A 36 -4.17 -11.95 -17.82
CA VAL A 36 -4.23 -12.09 -16.36
C VAL A 36 -4.91 -13.39 -16.00
N PHE A 37 -4.27 -14.16 -15.15
CA PHE A 37 -4.73 -15.46 -14.66
C PHE A 37 -4.91 -15.41 -13.14
N LYS A 38 -5.88 -16.15 -12.62
CA LYS A 38 -6.12 -16.34 -11.18
C LYS A 38 -5.59 -17.68 -10.67
N SER A 39 -5.37 -18.62 -11.59
CA SER A 39 -4.86 -19.94 -11.28
C SER A 39 -3.78 -20.36 -12.26
N LEU A 40 -2.80 -21.11 -11.79
CA LEU A 40 -1.76 -21.72 -12.63
C LEU A 40 -2.33 -22.70 -13.67
N ASP A 41 -3.47 -23.30 -13.40
CA ASP A 41 -4.11 -24.25 -14.30
C ASP A 41 -4.77 -23.58 -15.51
N GLU A 42 -4.98 -22.27 -15.46
CA GLU A 42 -5.44 -21.46 -16.59
C GLU A 42 -4.33 -21.24 -17.62
N ILE A 43 -3.06 -21.27 -17.20
CA ILE A 43 -1.90 -21.10 -18.08
C ILE A 43 -1.64 -22.42 -18.82
N LYS A 44 -2.12 -22.52 -20.06
CA LYS A 44 -2.04 -23.74 -20.90
C LYS A 44 -0.74 -23.82 -21.70
N ASP A 45 -0.18 -22.69 -22.08
CA ASP A 45 1.10 -22.60 -22.78
C ASP A 45 2.28 -22.67 -21.81
N ARG A 46 3.50 -22.65 -22.35
CA ARG A 46 4.74 -22.62 -21.55
C ARG A 46 5.50 -21.30 -21.82
N PRO A 47 5.04 -20.18 -21.26
CA PRO A 47 5.78 -18.93 -21.38
C PRO A 47 7.13 -19.04 -20.66
N ARG A 48 8.16 -18.35 -21.16
CA ARG A 48 9.48 -18.35 -20.50
C ARG A 48 9.42 -17.67 -19.12
N VAL A 49 8.60 -16.62 -18.98
CA VAL A 49 8.46 -15.81 -17.77
C VAL A 49 6.98 -15.60 -17.46
N VAL A 50 6.60 -15.77 -16.20
CA VAL A 50 5.28 -15.39 -15.64
C VAL A 50 5.49 -14.37 -14.54
N ILE A 51 4.77 -13.26 -14.61
CA ILE A 51 4.78 -12.22 -13.58
C ILE A 51 3.82 -12.63 -12.46
N LEU A 52 4.29 -12.62 -11.21
CA LEU A 52 3.49 -12.89 -10.02
C LEU A 52 3.20 -11.56 -9.29
N ILE A 53 1.93 -11.29 -9.03
CA ILE A 53 1.48 -10.19 -8.17
C ILE A 53 0.75 -10.80 -6.99
N CYS A 54 1.32 -10.68 -5.81
CA CYS A 54 0.91 -11.42 -4.61
C CYS A 54 1.17 -10.62 -3.33
N ALA A 55 0.58 -11.10 -2.24
CA ALA A 55 0.73 -10.54 -0.90
C ALA A 55 1.16 -11.59 0.14
N SER A 56 0.71 -12.85 0.01
CA SER A 56 1.02 -13.88 0.99
C SER A 56 2.28 -14.67 0.65
N LEU A 57 3.11 -14.91 1.67
CA LEU A 57 4.37 -15.65 1.52
C LEU A 57 4.12 -17.07 1.03
N LYS A 58 3.15 -17.77 1.64
CA LYS A 58 2.85 -19.17 1.29
C LYS A 58 2.45 -19.30 -0.16
N TRP A 59 1.45 -18.54 -0.61
CA TRP A 59 0.98 -18.57 -1.99
C TRP A 59 2.10 -18.28 -2.98
N THR A 60 2.94 -17.27 -2.66
CA THR A 60 4.07 -16.88 -3.51
C THR A 60 5.07 -18.02 -3.67
N MET A 61 5.45 -18.67 -2.56
CA MET A 61 6.40 -19.78 -2.61
C MET A 61 5.82 -21.00 -3.33
N ASP A 62 4.54 -21.31 -3.13
CA ASP A 62 3.85 -22.41 -3.83
C ASP A 62 3.78 -22.11 -5.34
N ALA A 63 3.49 -20.87 -5.74
CA ALA A 63 3.48 -20.46 -7.14
C ALA A 63 4.88 -20.51 -7.78
N ILE A 64 5.91 -20.02 -7.10
CA ILE A 64 7.32 -20.11 -7.57
C ILE A 64 7.69 -21.58 -7.80
N LYS A 65 7.45 -22.44 -6.81
CA LYS A 65 7.73 -23.89 -6.92
C LYS A 65 7.03 -24.53 -8.10
N ALA A 66 5.74 -24.26 -8.27
CA ALA A 66 4.94 -24.85 -9.34
C ALA A 66 5.34 -24.36 -10.73
N LEU A 67 5.71 -23.08 -10.88
CA LEU A 67 6.24 -22.54 -12.13
C LEU A 67 7.61 -23.13 -12.46
N ASN A 68 8.53 -23.21 -11.48
CA ASN A 68 9.84 -23.83 -11.68
C ASN A 68 9.72 -25.31 -12.13
N ALA A 69 8.76 -26.07 -11.54
CA ALA A 69 8.49 -27.45 -11.96
C ALA A 69 8.02 -27.57 -13.42
N ARG A 70 7.45 -26.50 -13.97
CA ARG A 70 7.06 -26.39 -15.41
C ARG A 70 8.17 -25.83 -16.29
N GLY A 71 9.35 -25.48 -15.71
CA GLY A 71 10.46 -24.82 -16.44
C GLY A 71 10.15 -23.35 -16.79
N ILE A 72 9.25 -22.72 -16.04
CA ILE A 72 8.84 -21.32 -16.23
C ILE A 72 9.51 -20.47 -15.17
N HIS A 73 10.11 -19.34 -15.54
CA HIS A 73 10.77 -18.42 -14.63
C HIS A 73 9.77 -17.41 -14.02
N PRO A 74 9.60 -17.37 -12.69
CA PRO A 74 8.73 -16.37 -12.04
C PRO A 74 9.41 -15.01 -11.94
N LEU A 75 8.67 -13.93 -12.24
CA LEU A 75 9.05 -12.55 -11.91
C LEU A 75 8.07 -12.02 -10.85
N VAL A 76 8.53 -11.86 -9.62
CA VAL A 76 7.68 -11.57 -8.45
C VAL A 76 7.75 -10.10 -8.07
N PHE A 77 6.60 -9.46 -7.92
CA PHE A 77 6.52 -8.08 -7.41
C PHE A 77 6.16 -8.04 -5.92
N GLY A 78 6.84 -7.16 -5.18
CA GLY A 78 6.61 -6.95 -3.75
C GLY A 78 7.24 -8.00 -2.84
N PHE A 79 8.14 -8.82 -3.40
CA PHE A 79 8.78 -9.93 -2.72
C PHE A 79 10.31 -9.75 -2.74
N GLN A 80 10.96 -10.01 -1.62
CA GLN A 80 12.42 -9.97 -1.52
C GLN A 80 13.03 -11.23 -2.12
N TYR A 81 14.21 -11.10 -2.72
CA TYR A 81 14.97 -12.28 -3.10
C TYR A 81 15.37 -13.07 -1.85
N LEU A 82 15.07 -14.36 -1.89
CA LEU A 82 15.44 -15.32 -0.85
C LEU A 82 16.40 -16.32 -1.46
N ASP A 83 17.45 -16.64 -0.74
CA ASP A 83 18.35 -17.74 -1.11
C ASP A 83 17.62 -19.07 -0.90
N THR A 84 17.06 -19.60 -1.96
CA THR A 84 16.29 -20.85 -2.00
C THR A 84 16.76 -21.72 -3.15
N MET A 85 16.35 -22.98 -3.17
CA MET A 85 16.59 -23.88 -4.31
C MET A 85 15.81 -23.52 -5.58
N TYR A 86 14.88 -22.54 -5.49
CA TYR A 86 14.04 -22.12 -6.61
C TYR A 86 14.59 -20.86 -7.28
N GLN A 87 14.54 -20.85 -8.60
CA GLN A 87 14.95 -19.69 -9.39
C GLN A 87 13.77 -18.76 -9.62
N TYR A 88 13.94 -17.48 -9.32
CA TYR A 88 12.99 -16.42 -9.66
C TYR A 88 13.67 -15.06 -9.69
N SER A 89 13.08 -14.13 -10.40
CA SER A 89 13.45 -12.71 -10.32
C SER A 89 12.43 -11.96 -9.48
N CYS A 90 12.83 -10.83 -8.88
CA CYS A 90 11.92 -10.06 -8.05
C CYS A 90 12.14 -8.55 -8.16
N ILE A 91 11.08 -7.81 -7.88
CA ILE A 91 11.12 -6.39 -7.61
C ILE A 91 10.61 -6.17 -6.19
N ASN A 92 11.50 -5.74 -5.31
CA ASN A 92 11.19 -5.45 -3.90
C ASN A 92 11.13 -3.94 -3.65
N LEU A 93 10.57 -3.58 -2.51
CA LEU A 93 10.49 -2.21 -2.01
C LEU A 93 11.38 -2.05 -0.78
N THR A 94 11.87 -0.83 -0.55
CA THR A 94 12.77 -0.54 0.58
C THR A 94 12.05 -0.45 1.94
N TYR A 95 11.17 -1.43 2.23
CA TYR A 95 10.36 -1.44 3.45
C TYR A 95 11.16 -1.25 4.74
N THR A 96 12.24 -2.03 4.91
CA THR A 96 13.07 -1.96 6.11
C THR A 96 13.75 -0.61 6.26
N LYS A 97 14.38 -0.11 5.19
CA LYS A 97 15.03 1.20 5.16
C LYS A 97 14.03 2.31 5.47
N THR A 98 12.89 2.29 4.80
CA THR A 98 11.85 3.32 4.95
C THR A 98 11.30 3.33 6.39
N THR A 99 10.97 2.16 6.96
CA THR A 99 10.45 2.11 8.33
C THR A 99 11.51 2.45 9.37
N TYR A 100 12.77 2.07 9.14
CA TYR A 100 13.89 2.51 9.98
C TYR A 100 14.00 4.03 10.01
N LEU A 101 13.95 4.70 8.85
CA LEU A 101 14.03 6.16 8.75
C LEU A 101 12.84 6.84 9.43
N LEU A 102 11.62 6.36 9.20
CA LEU A 102 10.40 6.88 9.82
C LEU A 102 10.42 6.73 11.34
N THR A 103 10.78 5.56 11.83
CA THR A 103 10.89 5.30 13.27
C THR A 103 12.01 6.14 13.89
N GLY A 104 13.17 6.20 13.23
CA GLY A 104 14.29 7.05 13.67
C GLY A 104 13.91 8.52 13.72
N TYR A 105 13.11 9.01 12.78
CA TYR A 105 12.58 10.38 12.82
C TYR A 105 11.70 10.61 14.07
N LEU A 106 10.79 9.71 14.41
CA LEU A 106 9.99 9.84 15.63
C LEU A 106 10.88 9.85 16.89
N LEU A 107 11.85 8.95 16.95
CA LEU A 107 12.73 8.75 18.11
C LEU A 107 13.74 9.88 18.28
N SER A 108 14.21 10.51 17.22
CA SER A 108 15.13 11.65 17.28
C SER A 108 14.52 12.87 17.96
N GLU A 109 13.19 13.00 17.94
CA GLU A 109 12.49 14.09 18.59
C GLU A 109 11.93 13.71 19.98
N ASN A 110 11.61 12.43 20.19
CA ASN A 110 11.14 11.93 21.48
C ASN A 110 11.53 10.45 21.64
N ALA A 111 12.69 10.18 22.23
CA ALA A 111 13.10 8.84 22.58
C ALA A 111 12.20 8.27 23.67
N GLY A 112 11.35 7.31 23.34
CA GLY A 112 10.42 6.68 24.26
C GLY A 112 9.83 5.39 23.72
N GLU A 113 9.10 4.67 24.56
CA GLU A 113 8.47 3.40 24.19
C GLU A 113 7.70 3.54 22.87
N THR A 114 7.97 2.62 21.95
CA THR A 114 7.45 2.66 20.59
C THR A 114 6.49 1.49 20.36
N ALA A 115 5.29 1.78 19.89
CA ALA A 115 4.33 0.77 19.42
C ALA A 115 4.47 0.56 17.91
N VAL A 116 4.47 -0.68 17.47
CA VAL A 116 4.30 -1.07 16.06
C VAL A 116 2.93 -1.72 15.91
N ILE A 117 2.07 -1.14 15.09
CA ILE A 117 0.66 -1.53 14.97
C ILE A 117 0.38 -2.11 13.58
N GLY A 118 -0.43 -3.16 13.55
CA GLY A 118 -0.90 -3.79 12.32
C GLY A 118 0.03 -4.87 11.79
N TYR A 119 0.87 -5.46 12.64
CA TYR A 119 1.79 -6.52 12.25
C TYR A 119 1.07 -7.83 11.93
N ASN A 120 1.22 -8.28 10.70
CA ASN A 120 0.83 -9.61 10.27
C ASN A 120 2.08 -10.47 10.05
N SER A 121 2.20 -11.58 10.80
CA SER A 121 3.34 -12.48 10.72
C SER A 121 3.50 -13.19 9.37
N ASP A 122 2.47 -13.24 8.56
CA ASP A 122 2.47 -13.92 7.24
C ASP A 122 2.79 -12.99 6.08
N SER A 123 2.69 -11.69 6.35
CA SER A 123 3.06 -10.66 5.42
C SER A 123 4.57 -10.43 5.45
N LEU A 124 5.28 -10.83 4.40
CA LEU A 124 6.70 -10.50 4.27
C LEU A 124 6.97 -8.99 4.33
N PRO A 125 6.18 -8.12 3.65
CA PRO A 125 6.32 -6.67 3.82
C PRO A 125 6.25 -6.22 5.28
N ASP A 126 5.32 -6.75 6.08
CA ASP A 126 5.17 -6.33 7.48
C ASP A 126 6.33 -6.80 8.35
N ARG A 127 6.92 -7.98 8.06
CA ARG A 127 8.15 -8.43 8.73
C ARG A 127 9.32 -7.49 8.45
N LEU A 128 9.49 -7.07 7.19
CA LEU A 128 10.55 -6.16 6.78
C LEU A 128 10.36 -4.78 7.43
N LYS A 129 9.13 -4.29 7.49
CA LYS A 129 8.80 -3.04 8.19
C LYS A 129 9.05 -3.15 9.69
N LEU A 130 8.60 -4.22 10.34
CA LEU A 130 8.85 -4.46 11.76
C LEU A 130 10.35 -4.51 12.07
N ALA A 131 11.13 -5.17 11.22
CA ALA A 131 12.58 -5.22 11.38
C ALA A 131 13.19 -3.81 11.35
N GLY A 132 12.79 -2.98 10.40
CA GLY A 132 13.23 -1.59 10.31
C GLY A 132 12.88 -0.78 11.57
N ALA A 133 11.66 -0.90 12.08
CA ALA A 133 11.24 -0.24 13.32
C ALA A 133 12.06 -0.71 14.54
N LYS A 134 12.27 -2.01 14.67
CA LYS A 134 13.08 -2.58 15.76
C LYS A 134 14.53 -2.10 15.72
N HIS A 135 15.18 -2.11 14.56
CA HIS A 135 16.55 -1.63 14.43
C HIS A 135 16.69 -0.14 14.79
N ALA A 136 15.71 0.69 14.39
CA ALA A 136 15.71 2.09 14.83
C ALA A 136 15.57 2.19 16.36
N ALA A 137 14.66 1.44 16.97
CA ALA A 137 14.46 1.45 18.41
C ALA A 137 15.67 0.95 19.19
N GLU A 138 16.32 -0.10 18.72
CA GLU A 138 17.58 -0.62 19.28
C GLU A 138 18.68 0.44 19.31
N ARG A 139 18.83 1.21 18.22
CA ARG A 139 19.80 2.32 18.16
C ARG A 139 19.55 3.39 19.21
N TYR A 140 18.28 3.64 19.58
CA TYR A 140 17.91 4.60 20.62
C TYR A 140 17.76 3.97 22.02
N GLY A 141 17.98 2.66 22.16
CA GLY A 141 17.86 1.94 23.42
C GLY A 141 16.43 1.92 24.01
N VAL A 142 15.40 1.95 23.14
CA VAL A 142 14.00 2.03 23.58
C VAL A 142 13.25 0.72 23.28
N PRO A 143 12.27 0.33 24.14
CA PRO A 143 11.49 -0.87 23.92
C PRO A 143 10.49 -0.70 22.77
N VAL A 144 10.16 -1.83 22.10
CA VAL A 144 9.14 -1.92 21.06
C VAL A 144 8.03 -2.87 21.49
N LYS A 145 6.80 -2.39 21.55
CA LYS A 145 5.58 -3.21 21.66
C LYS A 145 5.01 -3.47 20.28
N VAL A 146 4.63 -4.72 20.01
CA VAL A 146 4.09 -5.12 18.70
C VAL A 146 2.64 -5.56 18.86
N PHE A 147 1.74 -4.89 18.15
CA PHE A 147 0.31 -5.17 18.12
C PHE A 147 -0.04 -5.87 16.82
N LYS A 148 -0.52 -7.12 16.95
CA LYS A 148 -0.76 -8.00 15.80
C LYS A 148 -2.13 -7.75 15.17
N ASN A 149 -2.15 -7.68 13.85
CA ASN A 149 -3.36 -7.76 13.07
C ASN A 149 -3.62 -9.22 12.65
N ASN A 150 -4.61 -9.83 13.26
CA ASN A 150 -5.04 -11.20 12.96
C ASN A 150 -6.30 -11.22 12.07
N GLY A 151 -6.52 -10.17 11.24
CA GLY A 151 -7.64 -10.06 10.33
C GLY A 151 -8.78 -9.16 10.82
N ASP A 152 -8.66 -8.62 12.02
CA ASP A 152 -9.59 -7.63 12.57
C ASP A 152 -8.81 -6.40 13.01
N VAL A 153 -8.94 -5.33 12.23
CA VAL A 153 -8.25 -4.04 12.46
C VAL A 153 -8.74 -3.39 13.76
N ILE A 154 -10.03 -3.47 14.04
CA ILE A 154 -10.61 -2.87 15.26
C ILE A 154 -10.16 -3.62 16.51
N ALA A 155 -10.07 -4.95 16.47
CA ALA A 155 -9.52 -5.73 17.57
C ALA A 155 -8.05 -5.38 17.84
N CYS A 156 -7.24 -5.19 16.78
CA CYS A 156 -5.86 -4.73 16.93
C CYS A 156 -5.76 -3.34 17.58
N ILE A 157 -6.64 -2.41 17.19
CA ILE A 157 -6.68 -1.06 17.77
C ILE A 157 -7.14 -1.12 19.24
N LYS A 158 -8.08 -1.97 19.61
CA LYS A 158 -8.51 -2.18 21.01
C LYS A 158 -7.38 -2.75 21.86
N ASP A 159 -6.65 -3.76 21.37
CA ASP A 159 -5.47 -4.29 22.08
C ASP A 159 -4.42 -3.20 22.32
N PHE A 160 -4.18 -2.34 21.29
CA PHE A 160 -3.34 -1.17 21.48
C PHE A 160 -3.89 -0.23 22.55
N ALA A 161 -5.19 0.08 22.54
CA ALA A 161 -5.83 1.00 23.50
C ALA A 161 -5.64 0.55 24.95
N GLU A 162 -5.76 -0.74 25.20
CA GLU A 162 -5.62 -1.35 26.52
C GLU A 162 -4.17 -1.37 27.03
N ASN A 163 -3.18 -1.27 26.12
CA ASN A 163 -1.76 -1.52 26.42
C ASN A 163 -0.83 -0.35 26.02
N CYS A 164 -1.36 0.85 25.69
CA CYS A 164 -0.58 1.96 25.13
C CYS A 164 -0.18 3.06 26.15
N GLU A 165 -0.37 2.85 27.44
CA GLU A 165 -0.23 3.91 28.47
C GLU A 165 1.13 4.62 28.41
N ASN A 166 2.24 3.87 28.28
CA ASN A 166 3.59 4.42 28.28
C ASN A 166 4.13 4.70 26.86
N VAL A 167 3.36 4.38 25.82
CA VAL A 167 3.76 4.56 24.42
C VAL A 167 3.85 6.05 24.07
N LYS A 168 4.99 6.45 23.51
CA LYS A 168 5.24 7.82 23.01
C LYS A 168 5.21 7.89 21.48
N ASN A 169 5.62 6.81 20.81
CA ASN A 169 5.74 6.75 19.36
C ASN A 169 4.91 5.59 18.80
N VAL A 170 4.21 5.82 17.71
CA VAL A 170 3.34 4.86 17.04
C VAL A 170 3.77 4.71 15.58
N VAL A 171 4.18 3.51 15.22
CA VAL A 171 4.54 3.13 13.86
C VAL A 171 3.44 2.25 13.31
N CYS A 172 2.62 2.78 12.41
CA CYS A 172 1.60 2.03 11.70
C CYS A 172 2.21 1.36 10.48
N LEU A 173 2.20 0.03 10.42
CA LEU A 173 2.79 -0.69 9.28
C LEU A 173 2.01 -0.47 7.98
N ASN A 174 0.76 -0.01 8.07
CA ASN A 174 -0.09 0.34 6.93
C ASN A 174 -0.94 1.57 7.29
N ASP A 175 -1.10 2.50 6.35
CA ASP A 175 -1.82 3.76 6.53
C ASP A 175 -3.25 3.64 7.08
N PRO A 176 -4.07 2.62 6.71
CA PRO A 176 -5.41 2.47 7.28
C PRO A 176 -5.43 2.50 8.81
N PHE A 177 -4.44 1.91 9.49
CA PHE A 177 -4.37 1.99 10.96
C PHE A 177 -4.21 3.42 11.45
N ALA A 178 -3.30 4.19 10.86
CA ALA A 178 -3.07 5.59 11.24
C ALA A 178 -4.31 6.45 10.96
N ILE A 179 -4.96 6.25 9.82
CA ILE A 179 -6.16 6.97 9.40
C ILE A 179 -7.32 6.66 10.33
N ILE A 180 -7.61 5.37 10.58
CA ILE A 180 -8.70 4.93 11.44
C ILE A 180 -8.50 5.43 12.89
N MET A 181 -7.29 5.27 13.44
CA MET A 181 -7.03 5.75 14.80
C MET A 181 -7.17 7.26 14.92
N ARG A 182 -6.63 8.05 13.98
CA ARG A 182 -6.75 9.51 14.03
C ARG A 182 -8.19 10.01 13.95
N ASN A 183 -9.01 9.35 13.16
CA ASN A 183 -10.37 9.84 12.90
C ASN A 183 -11.43 9.21 13.80
N CYS A 184 -11.27 7.94 14.18
CA CYS A 184 -12.26 7.24 14.98
C CYS A 184 -11.87 7.09 16.44
N TYR A 185 -10.58 7.24 16.78
CA TYR A 185 -10.02 7.05 18.13
C TYR A 185 -8.90 8.07 18.41
N PRO A 186 -9.13 9.39 18.20
CA PRO A 186 -8.08 10.41 18.32
C PRO A 186 -7.44 10.48 19.70
N GLU A 187 -8.18 10.12 20.75
CA GLU A 187 -7.70 10.06 22.13
C GLU A 187 -6.54 9.07 22.31
N LEU A 188 -6.50 7.99 21.54
CA LEU A 188 -5.41 7.00 21.59
C LEU A 188 -4.07 7.57 21.12
N LEU A 189 -4.12 8.60 20.28
CA LEU A 189 -2.95 9.25 19.70
C LEU A 189 -2.60 10.58 20.37
N GLN A 190 -3.37 10.99 21.37
CA GLN A 190 -3.09 12.21 22.12
C GLN A 190 -1.69 12.14 22.75
N ASN A 191 -0.88 13.17 22.52
CA ASN A 191 0.51 13.25 22.98
C ASN A 191 1.44 12.13 22.45
N LYS A 192 1.02 11.40 21.39
CA LYS A 192 1.84 10.39 20.72
C LYS A 192 2.22 10.88 19.32
N ARG A 193 3.41 10.53 18.90
CA ARG A 193 3.88 10.79 17.55
C ARG A 193 3.56 9.58 16.66
N VAL A 194 3.16 9.83 15.44
CA VAL A 194 2.68 8.78 14.53
C VAL A 194 3.45 8.86 13.23
N CYS A 195 3.84 7.73 12.69
CA CYS A 195 4.23 7.56 11.29
C CYS A 195 3.58 6.31 10.69
N SER A 196 3.60 6.22 9.37
CA SER A 196 3.07 5.07 8.67
C SER A 196 3.92 4.66 7.48
N CYS A 197 3.70 3.45 6.96
CA CYS A 197 4.34 2.92 5.77
C CYS A 197 3.29 2.52 4.74
N ILE A 198 3.33 3.06 3.55
CA ILE A 198 2.40 2.91 2.43
C ILE A 198 1.45 4.09 2.38
N GLY A 199 1.94 5.20 1.83
CA GLY A 199 1.18 6.44 1.70
C GLY A 199 -0.11 6.26 0.90
N MET A 200 -1.20 6.73 1.49
CA MET A 200 -2.50 6.81 0.84
C MET A 200 -2.83 8.28 0.56
N LYS A 201 -3.48 8.56 -0.58
CA LYS A 201 -3.85 9.93 -0.97
C LYS A 201 -4.71 10.62 0.11
N ILE A 202 -5.55 9.87 0.79
CA ILE A 202 -6.40 10.37 1.89
C ILE A 202 -5.58 11.08 2.99
N SER A 203 -4.35 10.63 3.27
CA SER A 203 -3.50 11.26 4.30
C SER A 203 -3.12 12.70 3.98
N GLU A 204 -3.12 13.10 2.70
CA GLU A 204 -2.83 14.47 2.26
C GLU A 204 -3.97 15.46 2.60
N TYR A 205 -5.19 14.96 2.78
CA TYR A 205 -6.38 15.75 3.11
C TYR A 205 -6.69 15.77 4.61
N MET A 206 -5.86 15.14 5.43
CA MET A 206 -6.03 15.17 6.89
C MET A 206 -5.51 16.48 7.47
N GLU A 207 -6.19 17.01 8.48
CA GLU A 207 -5.80 18.24 9.19
C GLU A 207 -4.36 18.18 9.74
N SER A 208 -3.94 17.02 10.20
CA SER A 208 -2.60 16.80 10.76
C SER A 208 -1.95 15.60 10.06
N PRO A 209 -1.31 15.78 8.90
CA PRO A 209 -0.63 14.69 8.21
C PRO A 209 0.52 14.14 9.06
N TYR A 210 0.78 12.85 8.90
CA TYR A 210 1.89 12.15 9.55
C TYR A 210 2.92 11.73 8.49
N PRO A 211 4.21 11.58 8.88
CA PRO A 211 5.23 11.06 7.95
C PRO A 211 4.85 9.65 7.49
N THR A 212 4.89 9.44 6.18
CA THR A 212 4.57 8.13 5.60
C THR A 212 5.50 7.77 4.45
N GLY A 213 5.73 6.47 4.27
CA GLY A 213 6.47 5.96 3.11
C GLY A 213 5.53 5.80 1.91
N ILE A 214 5.89 6.36 0.75
CA ILE A 214 5.09 6.31 -0.47
C ILE A 214 5.74 5.45 -1.53
N THR A 215 4.95 4.60 -2.16
CA THR A 215 5.34 3.81 -3.34
C THR A 215 4.57 4.27 -4.56
N SER A 216 5.29 4.63 -5.61
CA SER A 216 4.65 4.84 -6.92
C SER A 216 4.36 3.50 -7.60
N TYR A 217 3.14 2.98 -7.46
CA TYR A 217 2.70 1.74 -8.11
C TYR A 217 2.74 1.82 -9.64
N TYR A 218 2.57 3.01 -10.22
CA TYR A 218 2.77 3.21 -11.65
C TYR A 218 4.24 2.97 -12.05
N LYS A 219 5.19 3.59 -11.34
CA LYS A 219 6.63 3.35 -11.57
C LYS A 219 6.99 1.89 -11.34
N ALA A 220 6.40 1.24 -10.34
CA ALA A 220 6.58 -0.20 -10.12
C ALA A 220 6.12 -1.01 -11.34
N GLY A 221 4.95 -0.71 -11.89
CA GLY A 221 4.46 -1.34 -13.12
C GLY A 221 5.39 -1.14 -14.31
N VAL A 222 5.94 0.07 -14.50
CA VAL A 222 6.97 0.34 -15.53
C VAL A 222 8.17 -0.57 -15.32
N GLN A 223 8.71 -0.66 -14.10
CA GLN A 223 9.89 -1.47 -13.81
C GLN A 223 9.63 -2.98 -13.95
N ILE A 224 8.42 -3.46 -13.60
CA ILE A 224 8.02 -4.86 -13.84
C ILE A 224 8.09 -5.17 -15.35
N ALA A 225 7.53 -4.30 -16.18
CA ALA A 225 7.54 -4.50 -17.62
C ALA A 225 8.95 -4.43 -18.23
N GLU A 226 9.79 -3.49 -17.77
CA GLU A 226 11.18 -3.37 -18.23
C GLU A 226 12.01 -4.59 -17.81
N LEU A 227 11.87 -5.06 -16.55
CA LEU A 227 12.56 -6.27 -16.10
C LEU A 227 12.06 -7.51 -16.85
N TYR A 228 10.75 -7.63 -17.10
CA TYR A 228 10.22 -8.70 -17.95
C TYR A 228 10.87 -8.69 -19.34
N LEU A 229 10.92 -7.52 -20.00
CA LEU A 229 11.54 -7.39 -21.32
C LEU A 229 13.04 -7.67 -21.30
N PHE A 230 13.73 -7.32 -20.22
CA PHE A 230 15.14 -7.66 -20.02
C PHE A 230 15.32 -9.17 -19.92
N LEU A 231 14.57 -9.86 -19.06
CA LEU A 231 14.64 -11.32 -18.89
C LEU A 231 14.34 -12.07 -20.19
N MET A 232 13.38 -11.56 -20.98
CA MET A 232 13.00 -12.17 -22.27
C MET A 232 14.11 -12.08 -23.34
N ARG A 233 15.09 -11.18 -23.20
CA ARG A 233 16.22 -11.02 -24.14
C ARG A 233 17.41 -11.91 -23.77
N LEU A 234 17.46 -12.41 -22.56
CA LEU A 234 18.56 -13.28 -22.12
C LEU A 234 18.45 -14.65 -22.80
N ASP A 235 19.57 -15.21 -23.25
CA ASP A 235 19.61 -16.59 -23.75
C ASP A 235 19.29 -17.56 -22.61
N GLU A 236 19.96 -17.41 -21.47
CA GLU A 236 19.64 -18.09 -20.22
C GLU A 236 19.11 -17.08 -19.19
N ILE A 237 17.92 -17.35 -18.63
CA ILE A 237 17.32 -16.47 -17.63
C ILE A 237 18.02 -16.69 -16.29
N CYS A 238 18.55 -15.61 -15.72
CA CYS A 238 19.13 -15.60 -14.38
C CYS A 238 18.17 -14.94 -13.38
N SER A 239 18.31 -15.30 -12.11
CA SER A 239 17.62 -14.62 -11.01
C SER A 239 18.14 -13.18 -10.90
N THR A 240 17.23 -12.22 -10.97
CA THR A 240 17.52 -10.78 -10.91
C THR A 240 16.65 -10.13 -9.86
N ALA A 241 17.26 -9.35 -8.96
CA ALA A 241 16.55 -8.57 -7.95
C ALA A 241 16.71 -7.07 -8.22
N LEU A 242 15.58 -6.36 -8.33
CA LEU A 242 15.54 -4.90 -8.36
C LEU A 242 14.94 -4.40 -7.04
N THR A 243 15.46 -3.30 -6.53
CA THR A 243 14.91 -2.62 -5.36
C THR A 243 14.39 -1.25 -5.77
N LEU A 244 13.11 -0.99 -5.50
CA LEU A 244 12.51 0.32 -5.70
C LEU A 244 12.52 1.08 -4.38
N GLU A 245 13.10 2.28 -4.43
CA GLU A 245 13.08 3.20 -3.29
C GLU A 245 11.65 3.70 -3.03
N MET A 246 11.30 3.76 -1.75
CA MET A 246 10.09 4.43 -1.29
C MET A 246 10.44 5.85 -0.85
N ASP A 247 9.62 6.82 -1.26
CA ASP A 247 9.74 8.21 -0.81
C ASP A 247 9.10 8.38 0.57
N ILE A 248 9.58 9.33 1.37
CA ILE A 248 8.98 9.70 2.67
C ILE A 248 8.34 11.07 2.54
N VAL A 249 7.04 11.18 2.85
CA VAL A 249 6.24 12.41 2.75
C VAL A 249 5.24 12.51 3.92
N PRO A 250 5.00 13.69 4.51
CA PRO A 250 5.94 14.79 4.65
C PRO A 250 7.04 14.36 5.61
N GLY A 251 8.26 14.80 5.44
CA GLY A 251 9.30 14.48 6.39
C GLY A 251 10.71 14.82 5.94
N LYS A 252 11.58 14.93 6.90
CA LYS A 252 13.01 15.12 6.67
C LYS A 252 13.63 13.77 6.27
N ARG A 253 14.54 13.80 5.30
CA ARG A 253 15.36 12.64 4.99
C ARG A 253 16.34 12.42 6.15
N TYR A 254 16.38 11.18 6.62
CA TYR A 254 17.36 10.74 7.61
C TYR A 254 18.48 9.94 6.91
N SER A 255 19.70 10.22 7.27
CA SER A 255 20.87 9.42 6.83
C SER A 255 21.39 8.60 8.00
N GLY A 256 21.50 7.30 7.83
CA GLY A 256 22.04 6.40 8.85
C GLY A 256 22.45 5.06 8.27
N ASP A 257 23.36 4.37 8.94
CA ASP A 257 23.78 3.03 8.54
C ASP A 257 22.68 2.02 8.84
N PHE A 258 22.46 1.10 7.90
CA PHE A 258 21.47 0.03 8.02
C PHE A 258 22.16 -1.29 8.30
N PRO A 259 21.82 -1.96 9.42
CA PRO A 259 22.33 -3.32 9.66
C PRO A 259 21.68 -4.31 8.67
N LEU A 260 22.41 -5.36 8.34
CA LEU A 260 21.88 -6.51 7.63
C LEU A 260 20.86 -7.25 8.52
N ILE A 261 19.78 -7.71 7.91
CA ILE A 261 18.66 -8.34 8.63
C ILE A 261 18.64 -9.83 8.32
N ASP A 262 18.54 -10.61 9.38
CA ASP A 262 18.27 -12.04 9.28
C ASP A 262 16.77 -12.30 9.09
N SER A 263 16.42 -13.14 8.11
CA SER A 263 15.04 -13.38 7.69
C SER A 263 14.60 -14.82 7.95
N SER A 264 14.12 -15.10 9.14
CA SER A 264 13.44 -16.37 9.45
C SER A 264 11.90 -16.23 9.27
N TYR A 265 11.23 -17.27 8.76
CA TYR A 265 9.82 -17.21 8.31
C TYR A 265 8.89 -18.15 9.07
N SER A 266 7.65 -17.73 9.30
CA SER A 266 6.52 -18.55 9.75
C SER A 266 5.27 -18.31 8.90
N GLN A 267 4.28 -19.21 8.95
CA GLN A 267 3.15 -19.25 8.00
C GLN A 267 1.80 -18.94 8.68
N SER A 268 0.97 -18.07 8.16
CA SER A 268 -0.52 -18.02 8.20
C SER A 268 -1.09 -16.82 7.41
N GLY A 269 -2.23 -16.92 6.79
CA GLY A 269 -2.77 -15.91 5.88
C GLY A 269 -3.91 -15.09 6.50
N VAL A 270 -3.75 -13.77 6.61
CA VAL A 270 -4.79 -12.84 7.05
C VAL A 270 -5.12 -11.89 5.91
N ASP A 271 -6.39 -11.80 5.55
CA ASP A 271 -6.87 -10.85 4.54
C ASP A 271 -7.08 -9.47 5.17
N PHE A 272 -6.00 -8.65 5.18
CA PHE A 272 -6.06 -7.27 5.66
C PHE A 272 -7.01 -6.40 4.83
N TYR A 273 -7.02 -6.57 3.51
CA TYR A 273 -7.84 -5.76 2.62
C TYR A 273 -9.30 -6.23 2.54
N GLY A 274 -9.61 -7.43 3.03
CA GLY A 274 -10.96 -7.92 3.23
C GLY A 274 -11.65 -7.37 4.47
N ASP A 275 -10.91 -6.73 5.38
CA ASP A 275 -11.51 -6.00 6.51
C ASP A 275 -12.38 -4.85 5.99
N LYS A 276 -13.64 -4.80 6.43
CA LYS A 276 -14.63 -3.82 5.94
C LYS A 276 -14.20 -2.38 6.17
N THR A 277 -13.53 -2.09 7.29
CA THR A 277 -13.09 -0.76 7.64
C THR A 277 -11.90 -0.34 6.77
N VAL A 278 -10.98 -1.26 6.51
CA VAL A 278 -9.86 -1.03 5.58
C VAL A 278 -10.38 -0.81 4.17
N ALA A 279 -11.32 -1.65 3.72
CA ALA A 279 -11.91 -1.53 2.38
C ALA A 279 -12.65 -0.19 2.18
N GLU A 280 -13.28 0.36 3.22
CA GLU A 280 -13.90 1.69 3.18
C GLU A 280 -12.84 2.80 2.98
N VAL A 281 -11.75 2.76 3.76
CA VAL A 281 -10.64 3.72 3.64
C VAL A 281 -9.97 3.63 2.26
N GLU A 282 -9.76 2.41 1.75
CA GLU A 282 -9.19 2.20 0.41
C GLU A 282 -10.10 2.76 -0.69
N ARG A 283 -11.42 2.57 -0.63
CA ARG A 283 -12.36 3.15 -1.61
C ARG A 283 -12.34 4.67 -1.59
N LEU A 284 -12.36 5.27 -0.38
CA LEU A 284 -12.26 6.73 -0.26
C LEU A 284 -10.95 7.26 -0.82
N ASN A 285 -9.82 6.63 -0.48
CA ASN A 285 -8.51 6.96 -1.05
C ASN A 285 -8.50 6.88 -2.59
N GLN A 286 -9.12 5.84 -3.16
CA GLN A 286 -9.21 5.70 -4.62
C GLN A 286 -10.07 6.81 -5.26
N THR A 287 -11.14 7.22 -4.59
CA THR A 287 -11.96 8.34 -5.04
C THR A 287 -11.12 9.61 -5.11
N LEU A 288 -10.37 9.92 -4.05
CA LEU A 288 -9.51 11.10 -3.99
C LEU A 288 -8.37 11.07 -5.03
N LEU A 289 -7.82 9.89 -5.33
CA LEU A 289 -6.79 9.72 -6.37
C LEU A 289 -7.30 10.01 -7.80
N MET A 290 -8.60 9.93 -8.02
CA MET A 290 -9.23 10.15 -9.32
C MET A 290 -9.72 11.59 -9.54
N LEU A 291 -9.67 12.44 -8.51
CA LEU A 291 -10.07 13.82 -8.62
C LEU A 291 -9.08 14.62 -9.47
N ASP A 292 -9.60 15.47 -10.32
CA ASP A 292 -8.89 16.59 -10.93
C ASP A 292 -9.15 17.89 -10.15
N GLU A 293 -8.48 18.98 -10.51
CA GLU A 293 -8.64 20.30 -9.85
C GLU A 293 -10.09 20.78 -9.83
N ILE A 294 -10.86 20.48 -10.87
CA ILE A 294 -12.27 20.86 -10.96
C ILE A 294 -13.10 20.01 -9.99
N ASP A 295 -12.79 18.74 -9.88
CA ASP A 295 -13.46 17.82 -8.97
C ASP A 295 -13.21 18.21 -7.50
N GLU A 296 -11.97 18.58 -7.15
CA GLU A 296 -11.63 19.08 -5.81
C GLU A 296 -12.39 20.37 -5.49
N GLN A 297 -12.48 21.30 -6.44
CA GLN A 297 -13.25 22.53 -6.26
C GLN A 297 -14.74 22.27 -6.10
N ILE A 298 -15.33 21.37 -6.89
CA ILE A 298 -16.73 20.96 -6.75
C ILE A 298 -16.97 20.34 -5.38
N LEU A 299 -16.08 19.49 -4.93
CA LEU A 299 -16.19 18.80 -3.64
C LEU A 299 -16.11 19.81 -2.48
N HIS A 300 -15.18 20.77 -2.54
CA HIS A 300 -15.07 21.88 -1.60
C HIS A 300 -16.39 22.68 -1.51
N ASP A 301 -16.97 23.07 -2.65
CA ASP A 301 -18.23 23.83 -2.68
C ASP A 301 -19.41 23.01 -2.13
N ILE A 302 -19.42 21.71 -2.40
CA ILE A 302 -20.39 20.78 -1.82
C ILE A 302 -20.26 20.74 -0.29
N MET A 303 -19.05 20.73 0.25
CA MET A 303 -18.81 20.75 1.69
C MET A 303 -19.23 22.07 2.33
N ALA A 304 -19.10 23.17 1.60
CA ALA A 304 -19.63 24.48 2.01
C ALA A 304 -21.17 24.56 2.01
N GLY A 305 -21.85 23.52 1.47
CA GLY A 305 -23.30 23.44 1.45
C GLY A 305 -23.96 23.95 0.17
N ASP A 306 -23.18 24.29 -0.86
CA ASP A 306 -23.69 24.86 -2.11
C ASP A 306 -24.56 23.88 -2.90
N SER A 307 -25.58 24.43 -3.58
CA SER A 307 -26.41 23.65 -4.52
C SER A 307 -25.64 23.39 -5.82
N TYR A 308 -26.05 22.37 -6.57
CA TYR A 308 -25.43 22.09 -7.88
C TYR A 308 -25.56 23.23 -8.87
N GLU A 309 -26.67 24.01 -8.80
CA GLU A 309 -26.92 25.22 -9.58
C GLU A 309 -25.88 26.29 -9.19
N THR A 310 -25.69 26.56 -7.90
CA THR A 310 -24.71 27.53 -7.40
C THR A 310 -23.28 27.14 -7.81
N ILE A 311 -22.93 25.87 -7.69
CA ILE A 311 -21.61 25.37 -8.11
C ILE A 311 -21.41 25.53 -9.62
N ALA A 312 -22.42 25.20 -10.41
CA ALA A 312 -22.37 25.36 -11.87
C ALA A 312 -22.11 26.82 -12.27
N ASP A 313 -22.82 27.76 -11.65
CA ASP A 313 -22.67 29.20 -11.90
C ASP A 313 -21.26 29.68 -11.44
N ASN A 314 -20.84 29.35 -10.23
CA ASN A 314 -19.56 29.80 -9.65
C ASN A 314 -18.34 29.25 -10.42
N ARG A 315 -18.43 28.02 -10.93
CA ARG A 315 -17.33 27.35 -11.65
C ARG A 315 -17.43 27.45 -13.17
N HIS A 316 -18.44 28.19 -13.69
CA HIS A 316 -18.71 28.33 -15.14
C HIS A 316 -18.88 26.97 -15.84
N LEU A 317 -19.54 26.02 -15.17
CA LEU A 317 -19.84 24.68 -15.67
C LEU A 317 -21.33 24.54 -16.00
N SER A 318 -21.69 23.57 -16.83
CA SER A 318 -23.08 23.17 -16.96
C SER A 318 -23.56 22.41 -15.73
N LEU A 319 -24.81 22.54 -15.33
CA LEU A 319 -25.42 21.77 -14.27
C LEU A 319 -25.24 20.24 -14.48
N ASN A 320 -25.35 19.81 -15.74
CA ASN A 320 -25.13 18.39 -16.07
C ASN A 320 -23.69 17.95 -15.87
N THR A 321 -22.71 18.81 -16.11
CA THR A 321 -21.30 18.54 -15.85
C THR A 321 -21.05 18.34 -14.35
N VAL A 322 -21.60 19.23 -13.51
CA VAL A 322 -21.48 19.10 -12.04
C VAL A 322 -22.12 17.80 -11.57
N LYS A 323 -23.35 17.51 -12.00
CA LYS A 323 -24.05 16.25 -11.65
C LYS A 323 -23.27 15.01 -12.07
N TYR A 324 -22.72 15.00 -13.29
CA TYR A 324 -21.93 13.88 -13.82
C TYR A 324 -20.68 13.64 -12.98
N ARG A 325 -19.92 14.70 -12.66
CA ARG A 325 -18.70 14.62 -11.84
C ARG A 325 -18.99 14.10 -10.44
N VAL A 326 -20.01 14.65 -9.77
CA VAL A 326 -20.42 14.17 -8.44
C VAL A 326 -20.91 12.73 -8.48
N HIS A 327 -21.64 12.34 -9.53
CA HIS A 327 -22.06 10.95 -9.69
C HIS A 327 -20.85 10.00 -9.85
N ALA A 328 -19.81 10.43 -10.56
CA ALA A 328 -18.57 9.65 -10.69
C ALA A 328 -17.87 9.48 -9.33
N MET A 329 -17.78 10.55 -8.51
CA MET A 329 -17.21 10.48 -7.16
C MET A 329 -18.01 9.52 -6.26
N VAL A 330 -19.34 9.64 -6.24
CA VAL A 330 -20.25 8.77 -5.49
C VAL A 330 -20.07 7.31 -5.88
N LYS A 331 -20.00 7.03 -7.19
CA LYS A 331 -19.79 5.68 -7.71
C LYS A 331 -18.41 5.12 -7.32
N ASN A 332 -17.36 5.94 -7.40
CA ASN A 332 -16.00 5.52 -7.04
C ASN A 332 -15.86 5.23 -5.54
N ALA A 333 -16.53 6.03 -4.69
CA ALA A 333 -16.58 5.82 -3.25
C ALA A 333 -17.47 4.64 -2.82
N ASP A 334 -18.23 4.05 -3.76
CA ASP A 334 -19.20 2.98 -3.50
C ASP A 334 -20.22 3.37 -2.42
N VAL A 335 -20.77 4.56 -2.53
CA VAL A 335 -21.82 5.10 -1.63
C VAL A 335 -23.11 5.36 -2.38
N SER A 336 -24.23 5.49 -1.66
CA SER A 336 -25.56 5.57 -2.29
C SER A 336 -25.85 6.95 -2.89
N GLY A 337 -25.13 8.00 -2.48
CA GLY A 337 -25.37 9.34 -2.98
C GLY A 337 -24.47 10.41 -2.36
N ARG A 338 -24.71 11.68 -2.78
CA ARG A 338 -23.97 12.87 -2.30
C ARG A 338 -23.90 12.94 -0.76
N LYS A 339 -25.01 12.70 -0.07
CA LYS A 339 -25.06 12.78 1.40
C LYS A 339 -24.14 11.76 2.07
N ASP A 340 -24.11 10.55 1.54
CA ASP A 340 -23.26 9.49 2.07
C ASP A 340 -21.78 9.74 1.74
N LEU A 341 -21.48 10.33 0.59
CA LEU A 341 -20.12 10.77 0.25
C LEU A 341 -19.65 11.86 1.24
N MET A 342 -20.50 12.85 1.54
CA MET A 342 -20.19 13.89 2.53
C MET A 342 -19.99 13.29 3.92
N ALA A 343 -20.89 12.42 4.37
CA ALA A 343 -20.78 11.75 5.66
C ALA A 343 -19.49 10.92 5.77
N LEU A 344 -19.04 10.32 4.66
CA LEU A 344 -17.79 9.58 4.61
C LEU A 344 -16.57 10.50 4.72
N ILE A 345 -16.58 11.65 4.04
CA ILE A 345 -15.54 12.69 4.12
C ILE A 345 -15.47 13.27 5.54
N GLU A 346 -16.61 13.62 6.13
CA GLU A 346 -16.73 14.13 7.51
C GLU A 346 -16.27 13.09 8.52
N LYS A 347 -16.62 11.81 8.35
CA LYS A 347 -16.19 10.71 9.24
C LYS A 347 -14.66 10.65 9.37
N TYR A 348 -13.94 10.96 8.31
CA TYR A 348 -12.47 10.95 8.31
C TYR A 348 -11.85 12.34 8.48
N ASN A 349 -12.64 13.37 8.84
CA ASN A 349 -12.21 14.75 9.08
C ASN A 349 -11.28 15.27 7.97
N LEU A 350 -11.65 15.06 6.71
CA LEU A 350 -10.84 15.51 5.58
C LEU A 350 -11.10 16.98 5.29
N ILE A 351 -10.02 17.72 5.04
CA ILE A 351 -10.04 19.11 4.55
C ILE A 351 -9.75 19.05 3.05
N ILE A 352 -10.74 19.36 2.23
CA ILE A 352 -10.66 19.31 0.77
C ILE A 352 -10.67 20.71 0.20
#